data_12c6a17c9e327e02e8dd901f0750ec88
#
_entry.id   12c6a17c9e327e02e8dd901f0750ec88
#
_cell.length_a   1.000
_cell.length_b   1.000
_cell.length_c   1.000
_cell.angle_alpha   90.00
_cell.angle_beta   90.00
_cell.angle_gamma   90.00
#
_symmetry.space_group_name_H-M   'P 1'
#
loop_
_entity.id
_entity.type
_entity.pdbx_description
1 polymer ?
#
loop_
_entity_poly.entity_id
_entity_poly.type
_entity_poly.pdbx_seq_one_letter_code
_entity_poly.pdbx_strand_id
1 'polypeptide(L)'
;MTLQTDDPADAEETPAADELPAPMTIEGAPVAVPIDGPWFRPDEPTLWAERFQHYLLAGPSRSILATYNGIGRDTELYGLAKTLPGSWFRHTQAWSWVARAALFDDHLRASQRSVFEVAYREQLAAHKRRAQQLATVSFGNTIALLAI
;
A
#
# COMPACT_ATOMS: atom_id res chain seq x y z
N MET A 1 -23.53 25.97 -64.76
CA MET A 1 -22.32 25.18 -64.81
C MET A 1 -22.00 24.78 -63.34
N THR A 2 -22.51 23.69 -62.94
CA THR A 2 -22.41 23.16 -61.51
C THR A 2 -21.29 22.16 -61.53
N LEU A 3 -20.21 22.44 -60.74
CA LEU A 3 -19.16 21.49 -60.42
C LEU A 3 -19.47 20.91 -59.07
N GLN A 4 -19.95 19.70 -59.11
CA GLN A 4 -20.15 18.84 -57.97
C GLN A 4 -18.80 18.16 -57.65
N THR A 5 -18.18 18.50 -56.57
CA THR A 5 -17.05 17.78 -56.03
C THR A 5 -17.55 16.88 -54.91
N ASP A 6 -17.73 15.63 -55.27
CA ASP A 6 -17.84 14.53 -54.31
C ASP A 6 -16.49 14.38 -53.62
N ASP A 7 -16.46 14.64 -52.36
CA ASP A 7 -15.34 14.31 -51.48
C ASP A 7 -15.80 13.13 -50.60
N PRO A 8 -15.29 11.91 -50.82
CA PRO A 8 -15.57 10.81 -49.91
C PRO A 8 -14.74 11.02 -48.65
N ALA A 9 -15.42 11.34 -47.57
CA ALA A 9 -14.85 11.35 -46.23
C ALA A 9 -14.20 9.98 -45.95
N ASP A 10 -12.88 9.94 -45.96
CA ASP A 10 -12.11 8.89 -45.33
C ASP A 10 -12.44 8.90 -43.86
N ALA A 11 -13.30 7.96 -43.47
CA ALA A 11 -13.46 7.61 -42.08
C ALA A 11 -12.18 6.93 -41.65
N GLU A 12 -11.25 7.69 -41.07
CA GLU A 12 -10.16 7.14 -40.27
C GLU A 12 -10.78 6.40 -39.11
N GLU A 13 -10.83 5.11 -39.29
CA GLU A 13 -11.11 4.14 -38.21
C GLU A 13 -10.02 4.30 -37.16
N THR A 14 -10.33 5.09 -36.12
CA THR A 14 -9.48 5.21 -34.95
C THR A 14 -9.31 3.80 -34.36
N PRO A 15 -8.08 3.23 -34.30
CA PRO A 15 -7.90 1.94 -33.67
C PRO A 15 -8.39 2.05 -32.24
N ALA A 16 -9.25 1.12 -31.87
CA ALA A 16 -9.75 0.97 -30.52
C ALA A 16 -8.59 1.12 -29.54
N ALA A 17 -8.72 2.09 -28.63
CA ALA A 17 -7.77 2.29 -27.56
C ALA A 17 -7.52 0.94 -26.91
N ASP A 18 -6.28 0.50 -27.00
CA ASP A 18 -5.77 -0.70 -26.37
C ASP A 18 -6.28 -0.69 -24.93
N GLU A 19 -7.21 -1.59 -24.65
CA GLU A 19 -7.86 -1.71 -23.35
C GLU A 19 -6.77 -2.11 -22.37
N LEU A 20 -6.15 -1.08 -21.75
CA LEU A 20 -5.20 -1.29 -20.66
C LEU A 20 -5.87 -2.24 -19.68
N PRO A 21 -5.23 -3.36 -19.33
CA PRO A 21 -5.80 -4.27 -18.36
C PRO A 21 -6.16 -3.47 -17.12
N ALA A 22 -7.40 -3.61 -16.69
CA ALA A 22 -7.90 -2.97 -15.48
C ALA A 22 -6.86 -3.14 -14.38
N PRO A 23 -6.52 -2.09 -13.61
CA PRO A 23 -5.57 -2.20 -12.54
C PRO A 23 -6.00 -3.38 -11.69
N MET A 24 -5.14 -4.39 -11.57
CA MET A 24 -5.37 -5.51 -10.67
C MET A 24 -5.60 -4.89 -9.31
N THR A 25 -6.85 -4.83 -8.90
CA THR A 25 -7.20 -4.54 -7.52
C THR A 25 -6.60 -5.68 -6.73
N ILE A 26 -5.46 -5.44 -6.14
CA ILE A 26 -4.99 -6.30 -5.07
C ILE A 26 -6.07 -6.13 -4.00
N GLU A 27 -6.94 -7.10 -3.93
CA GLU A 27 -7.91 -7.26 -2.85
C GLU A 27 -7.13 -7.64 -1.57
N GLY A 28 -6.24 -6.73 -1.17
CA GLY A 28 -5.86 -6.58 0.20
C GLY A 28 -6.89 -5.64 0.77
N ALA A 29 -7.84 -6.16 1.54
CA ALA A 29 -8.63 -5.32 2.42
C ALA A 29 -7.67 -4.32 3.05
N PRO A 30 -7.97 -3.00 3.05
CA PRO A 30 -7.13 -2.05 3.74
C PRO A 30 -6.93 -2.61 5.14
N VAL A 31 -5.69 -2.95 5.47
CA VAL A 31 -5.36 -3.38 6.82
C VAL A 31 -5.83 -2.23 7.67
N ALA A 32 -6.98 -2.40 8.32
CA ALA A 32 -7.52 -1.42 9.23
C ALA A 32 -6.44 -1.23 10.27
N VAL A 33 -5.72 -0.11 10.18
CA VAL A 33 -4.68 0.23 11.14
C VAL A 33 -5.41 0.31 12.48
N PRO A 34 -5.13 -0.58 13.44
CA PRO A 34 -5.83 -0.53 14.70
C PRO A 34 -5.63 0.87 15.28
N ILE A 35 -6.72 1.58 15.49
CA ILE A 35 -6.70 2.89 16.13
C ILE A 35 -6.17 2.75 17.56
N ASP A 36 -6.28 1.55 18.12
CA ASP A 36 -5.99 1.20 19.51
C ASP A 36 -4.63 0.51 19.64
N GLY A 37 -3.55 1.26 19.57
CA GLY A 37 -2.21 0.74 19.83
C GLY A 37 -1.45 1.61 20.84
N PRO A 38 -0.24 1.20 21.24
CA PRO A 38 0.59 1.97 22.17
C PRO A 38 1.00 3.35 21.64
N TRP A 39 0.82 3.58 20.35
CA TRP A 39 0.98 4.89 19.70
C TRP A 39 -0.22 5.80 19.89
N PHE A 40 -1.39 5.28 20.28
CA PHE A 40 -2.61 6.05 20.48
C PHE A 40 -2.63 6.72 21.86
N ARG A 41 -3.13 7.96 21.91
CA ARG A 41 -3.32 8.71 23.14
C ARG A 41 -4.74 9.29 23.14
N PRO A 42 -5.65 8.71 23.93
CA PRO A 42 -7.05 9.14 23.95
C PRO A 42 -7.25 10.55 24.55
N ASP A 43 -6.29 11.01 25.33
CA ASP A 43 -6.27 12.32 25.98
C ASP A 43 -5.67 13.44 25.10
N GLU A 44 -5.13 13.10 23.92
CA GLU A 44 -4.66 14.10 22.97
C GLU A 44 -5.85 14.86 22.34
N PRO A 45 -5.81 16.22 22.24
CA PRO A 45 -6.89 16.97 21.61
C PRO A 45 -7.16 16.49 20.18
N THR A 46 -8.44 16.38 19.80
CA THR A 46 -8.90 15.77 18.53
C THR A 46 -8.17 16.31 17.30
N LEU A 47 -8.02 17.63 17.20
CA LEU A 47 -7.33 18.25 16.08
C LEU A 47 -5.87 17.78 15.96
N TRP A 48 -5.19 17.62 17.08
CA TRP A 48 -3.81 17.16 17.11
C TRP A 48 -3.72 15.66 16.88
N ALA A 49 -4.67 14.88 17.34
CA ALA A 49 -4.77 13.45 17.06
C ALA A 49 -4.97 13.19 15.55
N GLU A 50 -5.80 13.97 14.87
CA GLU A 50 -5.96 13.91 13.40
C GLU A 50 -4.66 14.25 12.67
N ARG A 51 -3.98 15.30 13.09
CA ARG A 51 -2.67 15.70 12.55
C ARG A 51 -1.61 14.62 12.76
N PHE A 52 -1.64 13.97 13.92
CA PHE A 52 -0.76 12.84 14.21
C PHE A 52 -1.03 11.65 13.27
N GLN A 53 -2.30 11.34 12.97
CA GLN A 53 -2.63 10.30 12.00
C GLN A 53 -2.06 10.60 10.61
N HIS A 54 -2.14 11.84 10.14
CA HIS A 54 -1.50 12.23 8.89
C HIS A 54 0.02 12.03 8.94
N TYR A 55 0.65 12.35 10.05
CA TYR A 55 2.07 12.11 10.27
C TYR A 55 2.40 10.62 10.24
N LEU A 56 1.60 9.77 10.90
CA LEU A 56 1.79 8.30 10.87
C LEU A 56 1.69 7.73 9.46
N LEU A 57 0.66 8.12 8.71
CA LEU A 57 0.38 7.59 7.37
C LEU A 57 1.38 8.04 6.30
N ALA A 58 2.17 9.06 6.57
CA ALA A 58 3.24 9.48 5.67
C ALA A 58 4.39 8.47 5.55
N GLY A 59 4.43 7.46 6.41
CA GLY A 59 5.39 6.36 6.33
C GLY A 59 6.75 6.65 6.98
N PRO A 60 7.74 5.75 6.81
CA PRO A 60 9.02 5.82 7.50
C PRO A 60 9.85 7.08 7.23
N SER A 61 9.66 7.71 6.07
CA SER A 61 10.33 8.97 5.69
C SER A 61 9.57 10.23 6.14
N ARG A 62 8.60 10.08 7.06
CA ARG A 62 7.78 11.18 7.54
C ARG A 62 8.60 12.30 8.17
N SER A 63 8.08 13.51 8.03
CA SER A 63 8.63 14.71 8.64
C SER A 63 7.51 15.55 9.26
N ILE A 64 7.72 16.04 10.47
CA ILE A 64 6.76 16.93 11.13
C ILE A 64 6.59 18.22 10.32
N LEU A 65 7.67 18.76 9.77
CA LEU A 65 7.61 19.95 8.91
C LEU A 65 6.82 19.70 7.62
N ALA A 66 7.00 18.53 6.99
CA ALA A 66 6.23 18.15 5.81
C ALA A 66 4.74 17.98 6.14
N THR A 67 4.42 17.41 7.29
CA THR A 67 3.04 17.29 7.77
C THR A 67 2.42 18.66 8.01
N TYR A 68 3.16 19.57 8.64
CA TYR A 68 2.72 20.95 8.83
C TYR A 68 2.45 21.65 7.50
N ASN A 69 3.35 21.54 6.54
CA ASN A 69 3.14 22.12 5.21
C ASN A 69 1.96 21.48 4.46
N GLY A 70 1.65 20.21 4.72
CA GLY A 70 0.54 19.52 4.07
C GLY A 70 -0.84 19.86 4.63
N ILE A 71 -0.97 19.99 5.94
CA ILE A 71 -2.28 20.10 6.61
C ILE A 71 -2.40 21.24 7.60
N GLY A 72 -1.30 21.78 8.09
CA GLY A 72 -1.29 22.83 9.11
C GLY A 72 -1.07 24.24 8.56
N ARG A 73 -0.79 24.37 7.28
CA ARG A 73 -0.47 25.64 6.63
C ARG A 73 -1.14 25.74 5.28
N ASP A 74 -1.66 26.89 4.97
CA ASP A 74 -2.11 27.22 3.61
C ASP A 74 -0.89 27.54 2.74
N THR A 75 -0.38 26.51 2.05
CA THR A 75 0.81 26.62 1.20
C THR A 75 0.54 27.30 -0.14
N GLU A 76 -0.72 27.36 -0.59
CA GLU A 76 -1.09 28.10 -1.79
C GLU A 76 -0.97 29.60 -1.54
N LEU A 77 -1.35 30.05 -0.34
CA LEU A 77 -1.32 31.46 0.02
C LEU A 77 0.06 31.91 0.54
N TYR A 78 0.75 31.08 1.36
CA TYR A 78 1.96 31.47 2.07
C TYR A 78 3.23 30.73 1.61
N GLY A 79 3.11 29.77 0.68
CA GLY A 79 4.21 28.91 0.27
C GLY A 79 4.65 27.92 1.35
N LEU A 80 5.67 27.14 1.07
CA LEU A 80 6.22 26.16 2.00
C LEU A 80 6.98 26.84 3.14
N ALA A 81 6.68 26.45 4.37
CA ALA A 81 7.48 26.86 5.53
C ALA A 81 8.82 26.13 5.55
N LYS A 82 9.89 26.83 5.90
CA LYS A 82 11.23 26.25 6.10
C LYS A 82 11.46 25.82 7.55
N THR A 83 10.67 26.34 8.48
CA THR A 83 10.77 26.07 9.91
C THR A 83 9.43 25.75 10.48
N LEU A 84 9.40 24.89 11.49
CA LEU A 84 8.21 24.50 12.20
C LEU A 84 7.77 25.60 13.19
N PRO A 85 6.47 25.98 13.23
CA PRO A 85 5.99 26.91 14.25
C PRO A 85 6.19 26.37 15.66
N GLY A 86 6.46 27.27 16.61
CA GLY A 86 6.72 26.88 17.99
C GLY A 86 5.56 26.11 18.67
N SER A 87 4.31 26.36 18.28
CA SER A 87 3.16 25.58 18.76
C SER A 87 3.22 24.13 18.32
N TRP A 88 3.58 23.88 17.07
CA TRP A 88 3.74 22.52 16.53
C TRP A 88 4.94 21.82 17.19
N PHE A 89 6.07 22.50 17.29
CA PHE A 89 7.25 21.96 17.96
C PHE A 89 6.94 21.53 19.40
N ARG A 90 6.34 22.43 20.21
CA ARG A 90 5.99 22.11 21.58
C ARG A 90 5.00 20.96 21.70
N HIS A 91 3.96 20.92 20.88
CA HIS A 91 2.96 19.85 20.92
C HIS A 91 3.56 18.51 20.54
N THR A 92 4.29 18.43 19.43
CA THR A 92 4.91 17.19 18.96
C THR A 92 5.92 16.62 19.94
N GLN A 93 6.65 17.49 20.65
CA GLN A 93 7.56 17.08 21.72
C GLN A 93 6.80 16.61 22.98
N ALA A 94 5.83 17.37 23.45
CA ALA A 94 5.04 17.04 24.64
C ALA A 94 4.30 15.71 24.49
N TRP A 95 3.80 15.43 23.30
CA TRP A 95 3.07 14.20 22.99
C TRP A 95 3.92 13.09 22.35
N SER A 96 5.23 13.27 22.29
CA SER A 96 6.20 12.25 21.83
C SER A 96 5.86 11.63 20.48
N TRP A 97 5.53 12.45 19.50
CA TRP A 97 5.09 11.97 18.19
C TRP A 97 6.10 11.05 17.51
N VAL A 98 7.39 11.40 17.56
CA VAL A 98 8.46 10.59 16.94
C VAL A 98 8.53 9.19 17.57
N ALA A 99 8.50 9.11 18.89
CA ALA A 99 8.56 7.82 19.61
C ALA A 99 7.30 6.98 19.37
N ARG A 100 6.12 7.60 19.36
CA ARG A 100 4.85 6.93 19.06
C ARG A 100 4.81 6.41 17.62
N ALA A 101 5.31 7.18 16.67
CA ALA A 101 5.41 6.75 15.29
C ALA A 101 6.37 5.57 15.10
N ALA A 102 7.45 5.51 15.85
CA ALA A 102 8.36 4.36 15.85
C ALA A 102 7.67 3.08 16.35
N LEU A 103 6.85 3.16 17.40
CA LEU A 103 6.05 2.03 17.87
C LEU A 103 5.04 1.55 16.82
N PHE A 104 4.44 2.46 16.10
CA PHE A 104 3.55 2.14 14.98
C PHE A 104 4.28 1.42 13.85
N ASP A 105 5.45 1.92 13.44
CA ASP A 105 6.27 1.29 12.42
C ASP A 105 6.73 -0.11 12.80
N ASP A 106 7.09 -0.31 14.07
CA ASP A 106 7.46 -1.64 14.60
C ASP A 106 6.28 -2.60 14.56
N HIS A 107 5.09 -2.13 14.89
CA HIS A 107 3.86 -2.92 14.79
C HIS A 107 3.57 -3.32 13.33
N LEU A 108 3.68 -2.38 12.38
CA LEU A 108 3.49 -2.68 10.97
C LEU A 108 4.49 -3.71 10.46
N ARG A 109 5.77 -3.57 10.82
CA ARG A 109 6.81 -4.53 10.44
C ARG A 109 6.55 -5.92 11.01
N ALA A 110 6.12 -6.01 12.27
CA ALA A 110 5.76 -7.27 12.90
C ALA A 110 4.56 -7.92 12.21
N SER A 111 3.53 -7.16 11.88
CA SER A 111 2.35 -7.63 11.17
C SER A 111 2.69 -8.13 9.76
N GLN A 112 3.48 -7.38 9.01
CA GLN A 112 3.94 -7.79 7.69
C GLN A 112 4.78 -9.06 7.73
N ARG A 113 5.66 -9.19 8.73
CA ARG A 113 6.47 -10.40 8.94
C ARG A 113 5.58 -11.60 9.23
N SER A 114 4.57 -11.46 10.06
CA SER A 114 3.62 -12.53 10.39
C SER A 114 2.86 -13.01 9.14
N VAL A 115 2.35 -12.09 8.32
CA VAL A 115 1.68 -12.42 7.05
C VAL A 115 2.62 -13.15 6.11
N PHE A 116 3.86 -12.68 5.97
CA PHE A 116 4.86 -13.33 5.14
C PHE A 116 5.20 -14.74 5.62
N GLU A 117 5.37 -14.94 6.93
CA GLU A 117 5.65 -16.27 7.50
C GLU A 117 4.52 -17.26 7.25
N VAL A 118 3.27 -16.84 7.38
CA VAL A 118 2.11 -17.69 7.08
C VAL A 118 2.10 -18.09 5.60
N ALA A 119 2.21 -17.11 4.70
CA ALA A 119 2.26 -17.36 3.27
C ALA A 119 3.42 -18.29 2.87
N TYR A 120 4.59 -18.09 3.44
CA TYR A 120 5.75 -18.95 3.20
C TYR A 120 5.52 -20.39 3.65
N ARG A 121 4.95 -20.60 4.84
CA ARG A 121 4.60 -21.94 5.35
C ARG A 121 3.59 -22.64 4.45
N GLU A 122 2.59 -21.94 3.95
CA GLU A 122 1.60 -22.47 3.03
C GLU A 122 2.23 -22.88 1.70
N GLN A 123 3.10 -22.07 1.13
CA GLN A 123 3.83 -22.40 -0.09
C GLN A 123 4.72 -23.63 0.10
N LEU A 124 5.43 -23.71 1.22
CA LEU A 124 6.28 -24.85 1.53
C LEU A 124 5.45 -26.15 1.67
N ALA A 125 4.30 -26.09 2.32
CA ALA A 125 3.39 -27.22 2.45
C ALA A 125 2.83 -27.66 1.09
N ALA A 126 2.48 -26.72 0.21
CA ALA A 126 2.04 -27.01 -1.15
C ALA A 126 3.16 -27.66 -1.98
N HIS A 127 4.39 -27.20 -1.86
CA HIS A 127 5.55 -27.77 -2.53
C HIS A 127 5.80 -29.23 -2.09
N LYS A 128 5.75 -29.47 -0.78
CA LYS A 128 5.90 -30.86 -0.25
C LYS A 128 4.81 -31.78 -0.75
N ARG A 129 3.56 -31.33 -0.78
CA ARG A 129 2.44 -32.13 -1.34
C ARG A 129 2.64 -32.46 -2.81
N ARG A 130 3.06 -31.50 -3.64
CA ARG A 130 3.37 -31.74 -5.05
C ARG A 130 4.52 -32.73 -5.23
N ALA A 131 5.59 -32.60 -4.48
CA ALA A 131 6.71 -33.54 -4.53
C ALA A 131 6.30 -34.96 -4.17
N GLN A 132 5.47 -35.16 -3.14
CA GLN A 132 4.91 -36.44 -2.76
C GLN A 132 4.01 -37.04 -3.84
N GLN A 133 3.16 -36.22 -4.46
CA GLN A 133 2.31 -36.68 -5.57
C GLN A 133 3.14 -37.15 -6.76
N LEU A 134 4.16 -36.41 -7.14
CA LEU A 134 5.06 -36.79 -8.24
C LEU A 134 5.82 -38.09 -7.92
N ALA A 135 6.29 -38.26 -6.70
CA ALA A 135 6.94 -39.50 -6.26
C ALA A 135 5.99 -40.69 -6.35
N THR A 136 4.75 -40.54 -5.88
CA THR A 136 3.73 -41.61 -5.95
C THR A 136 3.41 -42.01 -7.39
N VAL A 137 3.24 -41.05 -8.29
CA VAL A 137 3.00 -41.31 -9.73
C VAL A 137 4.18 -42.03 -10.36
N SER A 138 5.40 -41.62 -10.05
CA SER A 138 6.64 -42.24 -10.59
C SER A 138 6.77 -43.70 -10.14
N PHE A 139 6.51 -43.99 -8.85
CA PHE A 139 6.51 -45.39 -8.36
C PHE A 139 5.40 -46.23 -8.98
N GLY A 140 4.20 -45.69 -9.15
CA GLY A 140 3.09 -46.39 -9.81
C GLY A 140 3.44 -46.80 -11.24
N ASN A 141 4.04 -45.93 -12.03
CA ASN A 141 4.46 -46.20 -13.39
C ASN A 141 5.58 -47.24 -13.46
N THR A 142 6.51 -47.25 -12.53
CA THR A 142 7.61 -48.25 -12.49
C THR A 142 7.06 -49.64 -12.20
N ILE A 143 6.11 -49.78 -11.28
CA ILE A 143 5.47 -51.07 -10.99
C ILE A 143 4.68 -51.59 -12.19
N ALA A 144 3.95 -50.74 -12.89
CA ALA A 144 3.20 -51.11 -14.09
C ALA A 144 4.11 -51.62 -15.22
N LEU A 145 5.29 -51.07 -15.39
CA LEU A 145 6.28 -51.52 -16.37
C LEU A 145 6.96 -52.88 -16.00
N LEU A 146 7.05 -53.19 -14.72
CA LEU A 146 7.61 -54.44 -14.24
C LEU A 146 6.61 -55.61 -14.23
N ALA A 147 5.30 -55.31 -14.35
CA ALA A 147 4.19 -56.30 -14.39
C ALA A 147 3.89 -56.84 -15.80
N ILE A 148 4.60 -56.39 -16.81
CA ILE A 148 4.51 -56.90 -18.19
C ILE A 148 5.63 -57.92 -18.37
#